data_c0aa9bf9fc711ee65b2ace68f97c3e72
#
_entry.id   c0aa9bf9fc711ee65b2ace68f97c3e72
#
_cell.length_a   1.000
_cell.length_b   1.000
_cell.length_c   1.000
_cell.angle_alpha   90.00
_cell.angle_beta   90.00
_cell.angle_gamma   90.00
#
_symmetry.space_group_name_H-M   'P 1'
#
loop_
_entity.id
_entity.type
_entity.pdbx_description
1 polymer ?
#
loop_
_entity_poly.entity_id
_entity_poly.type
_entity_poly.pdbx_seq_one_letter_code
_entity_poly.pdbx_strand_id
1 'polypeptide(L)'
;MDKCEDCVMFNKFNPQKLGIDKRYVFLIGNGINIAMGNKDSWNDLLYSIADCKQKSLLFANGRIPKLTPTETLNAIQFTRKDPHDNFIGEVAKKIKKIVFAKRKESSLLDYIKREEINVLTTNFDLNIEKYIDKSVSCDIKSGNKHYNFEGRKISNLHIWHLHGSIDKYRTILFSMTRYMRAAKKIVDELNNNKSGNISVDFKKTWIWQLLSRPLVIAGLALSPCELLLRWLLIEKAMNAKKVYGIEQELPQSYYLHRKNECPDELSTFLKLVNIQPICMGDDVFNNDVWKEAIN
;
A
#
# COMPACT_ATOMS: atom_id res chain seq x y z
N MET A 1 17.35 -8.51 -27.83
CA MET A 1 16.17 -8.02 -27.06
C MET A 1 15.53 -9.25 -26.45
N ASP A 2 16.00 -9.63 -25.29
CA ASP A 2 15.47 -10.79 -24.58
C ASP A 2 14.06 -10.49 -24.14
N LYS A 3 13.11 -11.35 -24.53
CA LYS A 3 11.73 -11.25 -24.06
C LYS A 3 11.78 -11.57 -22.58
N CYS A 4 11.44 -10.60 -21.75
CA CYS A 4 11.24 -10.82 -20.32
C CYS A 4 10.31 -12.04 -20.16
N GLU A 5 10.76 -13.09 -19.48
CA GLU A 5 9.96 -14.32 -19.27
C GLU A 5 8.62 -13.98 -18.60
N ASP A 6 8.59 -12.96 -17.75
CA ASP A 6 7.39 -12.47 -17.05
C ASP A 6 6.35 -11.88 -18.04
N CYS A 7 6.77 -11.37 -19.23
CA CYS A 7 5.85 -10.88 -20.26
C CYS A 7 5.12 -12.01 -20.99
N VAL A 8 5.63 -13.24 -20.94
CA VAL A 8 4.95 -14.42 -21.51
C VAL A 8 3.72 -14.82 -20.68
N MET A 9 3.73 -14.49 -19.38
CA MET A 9 2.63 -14.83 -18.46
C MET A 9 1.42 -13.90 -18.58
N PHE A 10 1.55 -12.72 -19.19
CA PHE A 10 0.44 -11.77 -19.39
C PHE A 10 -0.76 -12.42 -20.10
N ASN A 11 -0.53 -13.17 -21.17
CA ASN A 11 -1.59 -13.84 -21.94
C ASN A 11 -2.33 -14.94 -21.15
N LYS A 12 -1.84 -15.31 -19.96
CA LYS A 12 -2.44 -16.33 -19.09
C LYS A 12 -3.11 -15.75 -17.85
N PHE A 13 -2.87 -14.46 -17.52
CA PHE A 13 -3.48 -13.84 -16.36
C PHE A 13 -4.96 -13.57 -16.67
N ASN A 14 -5.82 -14.27 -15.98
CA ASN A 14 -7.26 -14.07 -15.98
C ASN A 14 -7.73 -14.24 -14.54
N PRO A 15 -8.23 -13.19 -13.88
CA PRO A 15 -8.58 -13.23 -12.46
C PRO A 15 -9.66 -14.26 -12.14
N GLN A 16 -10.62 -14.48 -13.01
CA GLN A 16 -11.67 -15.51 -12.81
C GLN A 16 -11.09 -16.93 -12.91
N LYS A 17 -10.25 -17.20 -13.92
CA LYS A 17 -9.59 -18.52 -14.08
C LYS A 17 -8.63 -18.83 -12.93
N LEU A 18 -8.00 -17.80 -12.35
CA LEU A 18 -7.12 -17.93 -11.20
C LEU A 18 -7.90 -17.96 -9.86
N GLY A 19 -9.23 -17.82 -9.90
CA GLY A 19 -10.08 -17.82 -8.72
C GLY A 19 -9.80 -16.67 -7.77
N ILE A 20 -9.41 -15.50 -8.32
CA ILE A 20 -9.21 -14.28 -7.53
C ILE A 20 -10.58 -13.73 -7.16
N ASP A 21 -10.97 -13.94 -5.92
CA ASP A 21 -12.27 -13.57 -5.35
C ASP A 21 -12.09 -13.01 -3.92
N LYS A 22 -13.16 -12.92 -3.14
CA LYS A 22 -13.14 -12.44 -1.74
C LYS A 22 -12.21 -13.19 -0.78
N ARG A 23 -11.60 -14.32 -1.19
CA ARG A 23 -10.55 -15.00 -0.41
C ARG A 23 -9.23 -14.26 -0.50
N TYR A 24 -9.01 -13.51 -1.58
CA TYR A 24 -7.82 -12.69 -1.76
C TYR A 24 -7.92 -11.36 -1.00
N VAL A 25 -6.78 -10.72 -0.85
CA VAL A 25 -6.68 -9.31 -0.41
C VAL A 25 -5.84 -8.57 -1.43
N PHE A 26 -6.32 -7.42 -1.88
CA PHE A 26 -5.52 -6.54 -2.74
C PHE A 26 -4.66 -5.63 -1.87
N LEU A 27 -3.35 -5.61 -2.16
CA LEU A 27 -2.40 -4.67 -1.56
C LEU A 27 -2.07 -3.58 -2.60
N ILE A 28 -2.65 -2.41 -2.40
CA ILE A 28 -2.59 -1.31 -3.38
C ILE A 28 -1.69 -0.18 -2.91
N GLY A 29 -0.73 0.22 -3.74
CA GLY A 29 0.14 1.37 -3.52
C GLY A 29 -0.28 2.61 -4.30
N ASN A 30 0.58 3.64 -4.31
CA ASN A 30 0.32 4.94 -4.93
C ASN A 30 0.18 4.89 -6.46
N GLY A 31 0.55 3.80 -7.11
CA GLY A 31 0.36 3.60 -8.54
C GLY A 31 -1.08 3.78 -8.99
N ILE A 32 -2.08 3.46 -8.14
CA ILE A 32 -3.50 3.71 -8.42
C ILE A 32 -3.79 5.21 -8.56
N ASN A 33 -3.24 6.04 -7.70
CA ASN A 33 -3.43 7.49 -7.76
C ASN A 33 -2.84 8.06 -9.05
N ILE A 34 -1.67 7.59 -9.46
CA ILE A 34 -1.01 7.99 -10.71
C ILE A 34 -1.86 7.59 -11.91
N ALA A 35 -2.35 6.34 -11.95
CA ALA A 35 -3.24 5.86 -13.00
C ALA A 35 -4.56 6.64 -13.08
N MET A 36 -5.08 7.08 -11.94
CA MET A 36 -6.29 7.90 -11.84
C MET A 36 -6.04 9.39 -12.18
N GLY A 37 -4.84 9.71 -12.68
CA GLY A 37 -4.49 11.04 -13.20
C GLY A 37 -3.89 12.00 -12.17
N ASN A 38 -3.57 11.53 -10.97
CA ASN A 38 -2.73 12.29 -10.07
C ASN A 38 -1.29 12.28 -10.59
N LYS A 39 -0.75 13.47 -10.86
CA LYS A 39 0.63 13.62 -11.34
C LYS A 39 1.65 13.75 -10.20
N ASP A 40 1.18 13.92 -8.97
CA ASP A 40 2.06 14.18 -7.84
C ASP A 40 2.56 12.87 -7.24
N SER A 41 3.86 12.69 -7.33
CA SER A 41 4.59 11.61 -6.65
C SER A 41 4.85 11.96 -5.18
N TRP A 42 5.34 10.99 -4.42
CA TRP A 42 5.90 11.23 -3.08
C TRP A 42 6.97 12.32 -3.07
N ASN A 43 7.83 12.32 -4.09
CA ASN A 43 8.89 13.31 -4.23
C ASN A 43 8.33 14.72 -4.43
N ASP A 44 7.25 14.86 -5.22
CA ASP A 44 6.56 16.13 -5.42
C ASP A 44 5.92 16.64 -4.12
N LEU A 45 5.31 15.76 -3.35
CA LEU A 45 4.78 16.11 -2.03
C LEU A 45 5.90 16.62 -1.12
N LEU A 46 7.00 15.85 -0.96
CA LEU A 46 8.13 16.23 -0.12
C LEU A 46 8.72 17.57 -0.56
N TYR A 47 8.91 17.75 -1.86
CA TYR A 47 9.39 19.01 -2.42
C TYR A 47 8.44 20.18 -2.14
N SER A 48 7.13 19.95 -2.17
CA SER A 48 6.11 20.99 -1.92
C SER A 48 6.09 21.48 -0.47
N ILE A 49 6.45 20.63 0.49
CA ILE A 49 6.46 20.97 1.93
C ILE A 49 7.79 21.56 2.39
N ALA A 50 8.87 21.39 1.63
CA ALA A 50 10.18 21.95 1.91
C ALA A 50 10.24 23.45 1.60
N ASP A 51 10.92 24.23 2.45
CA ASP A 51 11.26 25.63 2.18
C ASP A 51 12.43 25.77 1.19
N CYS A 52 12.79 27.00 0.83
CA CYS A 52 13.84 27.25 -0.17
C CYS A 52 15.22 26.69 0.23
N LYS A 53 15.59 26.80 1.53
CA LYS A 53 16.88 26.27 2.03
C LYS A 53 16.87 24.74 2.05
N GLN A 54 15.78 24.14 2.48
CA GLN A 54 15.57 22.70 2.50
C GLN A 54 15.58 22.11 1.09
N LYS A 55 14.99 22.81 0.11
CA LYS A 55 15.00 22.37 -1.30
C LYS A 55 16.40 22.28 -1.86
N SER A 56 17.25 23.30 -1.64
CA SER A 56 18.62 23.28 -2.11
C SER A 56 19.47 22.20 -1.42
N LEU A 57 19.23 21.94 -0.15
CA LEU A 57 19.99 20.97 0.63
C LEU A 57 19.57 19.53 0.34
N LEU A 58 18.28 19.25 0.33
CA LEU A 58 17.70 17.91 0.38
C LEU A 58 17.35 17.33 -0.99
N PHE A 59 17.31 18.16 -2.03
CA PHE A 59 16.89 17.72 -3.36
C PHE A 59 17.99 17.95 -4.42
N ALA A 60 18.03 17.06 -5.40
CA ALA A 60 18.89 17.16 -6.59
C ALA A 60 18.01 17.33 -7.83
N ASN A 61 18.54 17.96 -8.89
CA ASN A 61 17.91 18.07 -10.21
C ASN A 61 16.40 18.38 -10.17
N GLY A 62 16.02 19.38 -9.37
CA GLY A 62 14.68 19.90 -9.25
C GLY A 62 13.84 19.24 -8.14
N ARG A 63 13.59 17.94 -8.14
CA ARG A 63 12.65 17.32 -7.18
C ARG A 63 13.04 15.95 -6.66
N ILE A 64 14.22 15.46 -7.00
CA ILE A 64 14.66 14.14 -6.56
C ILE A 64 15.28 14.24 -5.16
N PRO A 65 14.72 13.61 -4.13
CA PRO A 65 15.31 13.61 -2.80
C PRO A 65 16.68 12.91 -2.81
N LYS A 66 17.65 13.47 -2.09
CA LYS A 66 18.95 12.86 -1.86
C LYS A 66 18.94 11.76 -0.79
N LEU A 67 17.89 11.69 -0.03
CA LEU A 67 17.64 10.76 1.07
C LEU A 67 16.38 9.94 0.78
N THR A 68 16.14 8.89 1.55
CA THR A 68 14.86 8.17 1.46
C THR A 68 13.69 9.09 1.81
N PRO A 69 12.46 8.80 1.37
CA PRO A 69 11.30 9.65 1.66
C PRO A 69 11.09 9.93 3.15
N THR A 70 11.27 8.91 4.00
CA THR A 70 11.12 9.05 5.47
C THR A 70 12.22 9.90 6.10
N GLU A 71 13.46 9.74 5.64
CA GLU A 71 14.60 10.57 6.08
C GLU A 71 14.46 12.00 5.60
N THR A 72 14.06 12.21 4.34
CA THR A 72 13.82 13.55 3.78
C THR A 72 12.76 14.29 4.60
N LEU A 73 11.67 13.61 4.95
CA LEU A 73 10.62 14.22 5.78
C LEU A 73 11.12 14.55 7.18
N ASN A 74 11.90 13.65 7.80
CA ASN A 74 12.52 13.94 9.11
C ASN A 74 13.45 15.16 9.03
N ALA A 75 14.26 15.27 7.99
CA ALA A 75 15.16 16.40 7.79
C ALA A 75 14.39 17.71 7.63
N ILE A 76 13.28 17.71 6.87
CA ILE A 76 12.39 18.87 6.72
C ILE A 76 11.81 19.26 8.09
N GLN A 77 11.30 18.32 8.86
CA GLN A 77 10.72 18.57 10.16
C GLN A 77 11.77 19.10 11.16
N PHE A 78 12.93 18.45 11.22
CA PHE A 78 14.00 18.79 12.15
C PHE A 78 14.51 20.23 11.95
N THR A 79 14.66 20.65 10.70
CA THR A 79 15.16 21.99 10.36
C THR A 79 14.13 23.10 10.57
N ARG A 80 12.83 22.77 10.59
CA ARG A 80 11.74 23.74 10.85
C ARG A 80 11.55 24.09 12.32
N LYS A 81 12.02 23.26 13.24
CA LYS A 81 11.76 23.38 14.69
C LYS A 81 10.27 23.40 15.05
N ASP A 82 9.40 22.92 14.18
CA ASP A 82 7.96 22.89 14.42
C ASP A 82 7.57 21.75 15.38
N PRO A 83 6.56 21.95 16.23
CA PRO A 83 5.97 20.86 16.96
C PRO A 83 5.50 19.76 16.01
N HIS A 84 5.82 18.52 16.33
CA HIS A 84 5.58 17.37 15.44
C HIS A 84 4.13 17.27 14.95
N ASP A 85 3.16 17.49 15.82
CA ASP A 85 1.74 17.37 15.48
C ASP A 85 1.25 18.45 14.51
N ASN A 86 1.76 19.68 14.62
CA ASN A 86 1.43 20.76 13.69
C ASN A 86 1.96 20.46 12.29
N PHE A 87 3.21 20.01 12.20
CA PHE A 87 3.83 19.65 10.94
C PHE A 87 3.07 18.52 10.22
N ILE A 88 2.72 17.44 10.93
CA ILE A 88 1.94 16.34 10.34
C ILE A 88 0.55 16.81 9.88
N GLY A 89 -0.10 17.70 10.64
CA GLY A 89 -1.36 18.31 10.25
C GLY A 89 -1.26 19.13 8.96
N GLU A 90 -0.17 19.88 8.77
CA GLU A 90 0.09 20.62 7.51
C GLU A 90 0.31 19.68 6.34
N VAL A 91 1.10 18.63 6.53
CA VAL A 91 1.34 17.61 5.51
C VAL A 91 0.02 16.93 5.10
N ALA A 92 -0.81 16.55 6.08
CA ALA A 92 -2.12 15.96 5.81
C ALA A 92 -3.04 16.90 5.02
N LYS A 93 -3.04 18.22 5.33
CA LYS A 93 -3.77 19.22 4.56
C LYS A 93 -3.28 19.32 3.11
N LYS A 94 -1.98 19.17 2.88
CA LYS A 94 -1.42 19.16 1.51
C LYS A 94 -1.81 17.89 0.76
N ILE A 95 -1.71 16.72 1.40
CA ILE A 95 -2.18 15.46 0.80
C ILE A 95 -3.67 15.54 0.45
N LYS A 96 -4.50 16.15 1.30
CA LYS A 96 -5.91 16.35 1.00
C LYS A 96 -6.15 17.14 -0.29
N LYS A 97 -5.26 18.08 -0.62
CA LYS A 97 -5.32 18.86 -1.87
C LYS A 97 -4.90 18.06 -3.10
N ILE A 98 -4.10 17.00 -2.91
CA ILE A 98 -3.70 16.04 -3.94
C ILE A 98 -4.88 15.06 -4.17
N VAL A 99 -6.06 15.59 -4.43
CA VAL A 99 -7.25 14.79 -4.73
C VAL A 99 -7.29 14.54 -6.22
N PHE A 100 -7.83 13.41 -6.63
CA PHE A 100 -8.16 13.12 -8.03
C PHE A 100 -8.69 14.34 -8.75
N ALA A 101 -7.88 14.93 -9.61
CA ALA A 101 -8.26 16.13 -10.35
C ALA A 101 -9.39 15.84 -11.35
N LYS A 102 -9.51 14.60 -11.80
CA LYS A 102 -10.64 14.08 -12.59
C LYS A 102 -10.78 12.60 -12.28
N ARG A 103 -11.97 12.15 -11.90
CA ARG A 103 -12.29 10.74 -11.76
C ARG A 103 -12.07 10.03 -13.10
N LYS A 104 -10.99 9.30 -13.20
CA LYS A 104 -10.85 8.29 -14.25
C LYS A 104 -11.51 7.00 -13.73
N GLU A 105 -12.05 6.22 -14.64
CA GLU A 105 -12.52 4.87 -14.34
C GLU A 105 -11.33 3.96 -14.04
N SER A 106 -11.53 3.00 -13.16
CA SER A 106 -10.54 1.96 -12.87
C SER A 106 -11.23 0.60 -12.88
N SER A 107 -11.02 -0.15 -13.95
CA SER A 107 -11.60 -1.49 -14.07
C SER A 107 -11.14 -2.44 -12.96
N LEU A 108 -9.92 -2.25 -12.43
CA LEU A 108 -9.46 -2.96 -11.23
C LEU A 108 -10.32 -2.65 -10.00
N LEU A 109 -10.60 -1.36 -9.73
CA LEU A 109 -11.43 -0.98 -8.57
C LEU A 109 -12.88 -1.41 -8.75
N ASP A 110 -13.40 -1.41 -9.98
CA ASP A 110 -14.72 -1.96 -10.28
C ASP A 110 -14.78 -3.46 -10.02
N TYR A 111 -13.73 -4.20 -10.40
CA TYR A 111 -13.59 -5.63 -10.09
C TYR A 111 -13.57 -5.87 -8.58
N ILE A 112 -12.73 -5.14 -7.83
CA ILE A 112 -12.65 -5.22 -6.36
C ILE A 112 -14.00 -4.97 -5.72
N LYS A 113 -14.72 -3.94 -6.19
CA LYS A 113 -16.05 -3.57 -5.68
C LYS A 113 -17.08 -4.65 -5.95
N ARG A 114 -17.10 -5.20 -7.16
CA ARG A 114 -18.04 -6.24 -7.55
C ARG A 114 -17.84 -7.55 -6.78
N GLU A 115 -16.58 -7.98 -6.68
CA GLU A 115 -16.22 -9.23 -5.99
C GLU A 115 -16.12 -9.06 -4.46
N GLU A 116 -16.41 -7.86 -3.94
CA GLU A 116 -16.36 -7.54 -2.49
C GLU A 116 -15.00 -7.90 -1.85
N ILE A 117 -13.91 -7.65 -2.59
CA ILE A 117 -12.56 -8.04 -2.16
C ILE A 117 -12.01 -6.98 -1.20
N ASN A 118 -11.47 -7.42 -0.08
CA ASN A 118 -10.83 -6.56 0.90
C ASN A 118 -9.55 -5.92 0.37
N VAL A 119 -9.25 -4.70 0.84
CA VAL A 119 -8.09 -3.93 0.38
C VAL A 119 -7.18 -3.53 1.53
N LEU A 120 -5.90 -3.78 1.37
CA LEU A 120 -4.81 -3.18 2.11
C LEU A 120 -4.20 -2.06 1.26
N THR A 121 -3.91 -0.90 1.84
CA THR A 121 -3.25 0.17 1.09
C THR A 121 -2.14 0.84 1.90
N THR A 122 -1.07 1.20 1.20
CA THR A 122 -0.02 2.05 1.75
C THR A 122 -0.31 3.53 1.57
N ASN A 123 -1.37 3.89 0.83
CA ASN A 123 -1.77 5.26 0.60
C ASN A 123 -2.38 5.89 1.86
N PHE A 124 -2.21 7.18 2.01
CA PHE A 124 -2.79 7.94 3.13
C PHE A 124 -4.13 8.58 2.78
N ASP A 125 -4.38 8.80 1.50
CA ASP A 125 -5.62 9.39 1.00
C ASP A 125 -6.79 8.40 1.08
N LEU A 126 -8.02 8.91 0.91
CA LEU A 126 -9.24 8.11 0.91
C LEU A 126 -9.81 7.94 -0.50
N ASN A 127 -8.96 7.88 -1.50
CA ASN A 127 -9.40 7.85 -2.89
C ASN A 127 -10.07 6.52 -3.27
N ILE A 128 -9.54 5.42 -2.75
CA ILE A 128 -10.13 4.08 -2.97
C ILE A 128 -11.53 4.03 -2.35
N GLU A 129 -11.66 4.48 -1.09
CA GLU A 129 -12.95 4.54 -0.40
C GLU A 129 -13.97 5.37 -1.17
N LYS A 130 -13.59 6.56 -1.60
CA LYS A 130 -14.46 7.46 -2.37
C LYS A 130 -14.82 6.93 -3.75
N TYR A 131 -13.96 6.11 -4.33
CA TYR A 131 -14.27 5.42 -5.58
C TYR A 131 -15.36 4.38 -5.36
N ILE A 132 -15.22 3.57 -4.32
CA ILE A 132 -16.16 2.50 -3.98
C ILE A 132 -17.49 3.06 -3.48
N ASP A 133 -17.44 4.06 -2.59
CA ASP A 133 -18.61 4.74 -2.03
C ASP A 133 -18.42 6.26 -2.05
N LYS A 134 -19.20 6.93 -2.91
CA LYS A 134 -19.16 8.39 -3.10
C LYS A 134 -19.57 9.19 -1.87
N SER A 135 -20.24 8.57 -0.90
CA SER A 135 -20.68 9.23 0.34
C SER A 135 -19.54 9.43 1.35
N VAL A 136 -18.39 8.78 1.13
CA VAL A 136 -17.23 8.91 2.04
C VAL A 136 -16.71 10.33 2.03
N SER A 137 -16.82 11.02 3.16
CA SER A 137 -16.22 12.33 3.37
C SER A 137 -14.80 12.22 3.91
N CYS A 138 -13.96 13.17 3.55
CA CYS A 138 -12.60 13.29 4.10
C CYS A 138 -12.53 14.51 5.03
N ASP A 139 -13.07 14.37 6.24
CA ASP A 139 -12.87 15.36 7.28
C ASP A 139 -11.61 15.05 8.06
N ILE A 140 -10.64 15.97 8.01
CA ILE A 140 -9.40 15.84 8.76
C ILE A 140 -9.73 16.05 10.24
N LYS A 141 -9.79 14.95 10.98
CA LYS A 141 -10.04 14.98 12.44
C LYS A 141 -8.73 14.87 13.20
N SER A 142 -8.51 15.78 14.12
CA SER A 142 -7.37 15.78 15.05
C SER A 142 -7.52 14.78 16.21
N GLY A 143 -8.47 13.83 16.11
CA GLY A 143 -8.79 12.91 17.21
C GLY A 143 -7.57 12.27 17.87
N ASN A 144 -7.68 11.95 19.16
CA ASN A 144 -6.63 11.31 19.99
C ASN A 144 -6.27 9.87 19.56
N LYS A 145 -6.72 9.42 18.37
CA LYS A 145 -6.46 8.05 17.91
C LYS A 145 -5.00 7.91 17.48
N HIS A 146 -4.28 7.11 18.22
CA HIS A 146 -2.97 6.61 17.82
C HIS A 146 -3.10 5.61 16.67
N TYR A 147 -1.97 5.35 16.00
CA TYR A 147 -1.88 4.29 15.00
C TYR A 147 -2.41 2.97 15.57
N ASN A 148 -3.34 2.35 14.85
CA ASN A 148 -3.93 1.05 15.16
C ASN A 148 -4.01 0.22 13.87
N PHE A 149 -4.36 -1.04 14.02
CA PHE A 149 -4.40 -2.01 12.93
C PHE A 149 -5.81 -2.23 12.36
N GLU A 150 -6.78 -1.41 12.77
CA GLU A 150 -8.18 -1.56 12.38
C GLU A 150 -8.45 -1.08 10.96
N GLY A 151 -9.33 -1.79 10.28
CA GLY A 151 -9.86 -1.40 8.97
C GLY A 151 -11.11 -0.55 9.07
N ARG A 152 -11.47 0.01 7.92
CA ARG A 152 -12.74 0.70 7.71
C ARG A 152 -13.64 -0.17 6.84
N LYS A 153 -14.87 -0.41 7.28
CA LYS A 153 -15.87 -1.04 6.43
C LYS A 153 -16.45 0.00 5.47
N ILE A 154 -16.39 -0.29 4.19
CA ILE A 154 -16.97 0.52 3.10
C ILE A 154 -17.84 -0.42 2.27
N SER A 155 -19.14 -0.17 2.24
CA SER A 155 -20.09 -1.12 1.66
C SER A 155 -19.91 -2.53 2.26
N ASN A 156 -19.60 -3.53 1.46
CA ASN A 156 -19.43 -4.92 1.91
C ASN A 156 -17.96 -5.35 2.05
N LEU A 157 -17.01 -4.46 1.81
CA LEU A 157 -15.58 -4.76 1.92
C LEU A 157 -14.91 -3.93 3.03
N HIS A 158 -13.70 -4.32 3.41
CA HIS A 158 -12.89 -3.58 4.37
C HIS A 158 -11.64 -3.02 3.68
N ILE A 159 -11.28 -1.79 4.08
CA ILE A 159 -10.05 -1.12 3.64
C ILE A 159 -9.21 -0.79 4.86
N TRP A 160 -7.92 -1.17 4.83
CA TRP A 160 -6.94 -0.88 5.87
C TRP A 160 -5.81 -0.03 5.30
N HIS A 161 -5.46 1.03 6.02
CA HIS A 161 -4.32 1.87 5.71
C HIS A 161 -3.11 1.45 6.54
N LEU A 162 -2.16 0.75 5.93
CA LEU A 162 -0.97 0.22 6.59
C LEU A 162 -0.09 1.33 7.18
N HIS A 163 -0.07 2.47 6.52
CA HIS A 163 0.72 3.62 6.94
C HIS A 163 -0.12 4.74 7.59
N GLY A 164 -1.37 4.43 7.95
CA GLY A 164 -2.32 5.41 8.48
C GLY A 164 -3.05 6.21 7.39
N SER A 165 -3.99 7.08 7.77
CA SER A 165 -4.86 7.80 6.84
C SER A 165 -5.04 9.28 7.19
N ILE A 166 -5.32 10.11 6.17
CA ILE A 166 -5.40 11.58 6.31
C ILE A 166 -6.57 12.06 7.15
N ASP A 167 -7.67 11.32 7.22
CA ASP A 167 -8.80 11.64 8.10
C ASP A 167 -8.46 11.47 9.59
N LYS A 168 -7.43 10.67 9.88
CA LYS A 168 -6.85 10.44 11.20
C LYS A 168 -5.35 10.74 11.15
N TYR A 169 -4.95 11.95 10.79
CA TYR A 169 -3.57 12.30 10.44
C TYR A 169 -2.52 11.92 11.49
N ARG A 170 -2.92 11.81 12.78
CA ARG A 170 -2.01 11.32 13.84
C ARG A 170 -1.63 9.85 13.69
N THR A 171 -2.35 9.08 12.87
CA THR A 171 -2.01 7.67 12.57
C THR A 171 -0.94 7.54 11.51
N ILE A 172 -0.64 8.59 10.77
CA ILE A 172 0.24 8.54 9.61
C ILE A 172 1.68 8.26 10.02
N LEU A 173 2.30 7.28 9.35
CA LEU A 173 3.68 6.84 9.60
C LEU A 173 4.67 7.57 8.70
N PHE A 174 4.74 8.88 8.79
CA PHE A 174 5.62 9.66 7.94
C PHE A 174 7.08 9.67 8.37
N SER A 175 7.36 9.68 9.68
CA SER A 175 8.73 9.81 10.16
C SER A 175 9.32 8.46 10.50
N MET A 176 10.65 8.34 10.39
CA MET A 176 11.37 7.13 10.78
C MET A 176 11.01 6.70 12.20
N THR A 177 10.93 7.64 13.16
CA THR A 177 10.54 7.33 14.53
C THR A 177 9.14 6.74 14.65
N ARG A 178 8.16 7.26 13.90
CA ARG A 178 6.80 6.70 13.89
C ARG A 178 6.77 5.33 13.22
N TYR A 179 7.52 5.19 12.14
CA TYR A 179 7.65 3.92 11.42
C TYR A 179 8.23 2.83 12.33
N MET A 180 9.31 3.13 13.06
CA MET A 180 9.93 2.19 14.00
C MET A 180 9.03 1.88 15.21
N ARG A 181 8.25 2.85 15.69
CA ARG A 181 7.25 2.60 16.75
C ARG A 181 6.12 1.70 16.26
N ALA A 182 5.68 1.86 15.01
CA ALA A 182 4.70 0.97 14.41
C ALA A 182 5.27 -0.43 14.22
N ALA A 183 6.50 -0.55 13.72
CA ALA A 183 7.20 -1.83 13.60
C ALA A 183 7.26 -2.58 14.94
N LYS A 184 7.64 -1.88 16.03
CA LYS A 184 7.62 -2.45 17.38
C LYS A 184 6.23 -2.99 17.75
N LYS A 185 5.17 -2.19 17.56
CA LYS A 185 3.80 -2.64 17.84
C LYS A 185 3.41 -3.87 17.03
N ILE A 186 3.81 -3.95 15.76
CA ILE A 186 3.56 -5.12 14.90
C ILE A 186 4.26 -6.35 15.46
N VAL A 187 5.53 -6.21 15.87
CA VAL A 187 6.30 -7.30 16.50
C VAL A 187 5.62 -7.77 17.79
N ASP A 188 5.16 -6.83 18.64
CA ASP A 188 4.46 -7.14 19.87
C ASP A 188 3.14 -7.90 19.58
N GLU A 189 2.35 -7.45 18.60
CA GLU A 189 1.13 -8.15 18.17
C GLU A 189 1.39 -9.56 17.62
N LEU A 190 2.43 -9.71 16.79
CA LEU A 190 2.81 -11.03 16.27
C LEU A 190 3.26 -11.97 17.38
N ASN A 191 4.02 -11.48 18.36
CA ASN A 191 4.47 -12.28 19.51
C ASN A 191 3.33 -12.71 20.42
N ASN A 192 2.31 -11.85 20.60
CA ASN A 192 1.15 -12.13 21.44
C ASN A 192 0.14 -13.08 20.77
N ASN A 193 0.23 -13.28 19.46
CA ASN A 193 -0.74 -14.03 18.65
C ASN A 193 -0.07 -15.20 17.89
N LYS A 194 0.68 -16.05 18.59
CA LYS A 194 1.27 -17.26 18.03
C LYS A 194 0.30 -18.45 18.04
N SER A 195 0.67 -19.51 17.31
CA SER A 195 -0.12 -20.75 17.19
C SER A 195 -0.69 -21.22 18.53
N GLY A 196 -1.99 -21.48 18.53
CA GLY A 196 -2.74 -21.90 19.72
C GLY A 196 -3.33 -20.75 20.55
N ASN A 197 -2.97 -19.47 20.30
CA ASN A 197 -3.46 -18.33 21.08
C ASN A 197 -3.76 -17.10 20.22
N ILE A 198 -4.39 -17.29 19.06
CA ILE A 198 -4.72 -16.20 18.14
C ILE A 198 -6.04 -15.55 18.58
N SER A 199 -5.96 -14.29 19.02
CA SER A 199 -7.11 -13.53 19.48
C SER A 199 -8.08 -13.17 18.34
N VAL A 200 -9.38 -13.05 18.69
CA VAL A 200 -10.42 -12.60 17.74
C VAL A 200 -10.11 -11.20 17.21
N ASP A 201 -9.57 -10.33 18.05
CA ASP A 201 -9.25 -8.95 17.65
C ASP A 201 -8.05 -8.90 16.71
N PHE A 202 -7.05 -9.74 16.88
CA PHE A 202 -5.93 -9.85 15.93
C PHE A 202 -6.44 -10.26 14.54
N LYS A 203 -7.40 -11.16 14.44
CA LYS A 203 -8.00 -11.58 13.16
C LYS A 203 -8.70 -10.43 12.40
N LYS A 204 -9.06 -9.34 13.08
CA LYS A 204 -9.65 -8.13 12.46
C LYS A 204 -8.59 -7.15 11.96
N THR A 205 -7.32 -7.36 12.30
CA THR A 205 -6.21 -6.46 11.92
C THR A 205 -5.77 -6.67 10.48
N TRP A 206 -5.17 -5.64 9.89
CA TRP A 206 -4.56 -5.75 8.58
C TRP A 206 -3.35 -6.70 8.57
N ILE A 207 -2.67 -6.88 9.72
CA ILE A 207 -1.55 -7.81 9.87
C ILE A 207 -2.04 -9.24 9.59
N TRP A 208 -3.15 -9.63 10.24
CA TRP A 208 -3.75 -10.93 10.01
C TRP A 208 -4.20 -11.11 8.56
N GLN A 209 -4.85 -10.10 7.95
CA GLN A 209 -5.28 -10.18 6.56
C GLN A 209 -4.08 -10.41 5.61
N LEU A 210 -2.97 -9.69 5.84
CA LEU A 210 -1.76 -9.86 5.06
C LEU A 210 -1.16 -11.26 5.22
N LEU A 211 -1.10 -11.79 6.44
CA LEU A 211 -0.49 -13.09 6.72
C LEU A 211 -1.36 -14.27 6.24
N SER A 212 -2.68 -14.20 6.45
CA SER A 212 -3.58 -15.35 6.32
C SER A 212 -4.28 -15.48 4.96
N ARG A 213 -4.11 -14.52 4.05
CA ARG A 213 -4.78 -14.51 2.75
C ARG A 213 -3.81 -14.43 1.59
N PRO A 214 -4.13 -15.01 0.42
CA PRO A 214 -3.37 -14.78 -0.79
C PRO A 214 -3.48 -13.32 -1.19
N LEU A 215 -2.41 -12.76 -1.77
CA LEU A 215 -2.30 -11.34 -2.09
C LEU A 215 -2.31 -11.09 -3.60
N VAL A 216 -2.95 -10.01 -4.01
CA VAL A 216 -2.72 -9.38 -5.31
C VAL A 216 -2.15 -7.99 -5.05
N ILE A 217 -0.88 -7.79 -5.38
CA ILE A 217 -0.15 -6.53 -5.13
C ILE A 217 -0.15 -5.71 -6.42
N ALA A 218 -0.59 -4.46 -6.36
CA ALA A 218 -0.67 -3.57 -7.51
C ALA A 218 -0.26 -2.13 -7.18
N GLY A 219 0.52 -1.50 -8.06
CA GLY A 219 0.91 -0.09 -7.94
C GLY A 219 1.78 0.22 -6.72
N LEU A 220 2.51 -0.74 -6.23
CA LEU A 220 3.42 -0.64 -5.10
C LEU A 220 4.82 -1.05 -5.55
N ALA A 221 5.79 -0.14 -5.42
CA ALA A 221 7.15 -0.39 -5.90
C ALA A 221 7.91 -1.45 -5.09
N LEU A 222 7.50 -1.72 -3.84
CA LEU A 222 8.21 -2.63 -2.92
C LEU A 222 9.72 -2.38 -2.87
N SER A 223 10.12 -1.11 -2.88
CA SER A 223 11.53 -0.72 -2.86
C SER A 223 12.25 -1.29 -1.63
N PRO A 224 13.58 -1.43 -1.63
CA PRO A 224 14.34 -1.85 -0.45
C PRO A 224 14.10 -1.00 0.80
N CYS A 225 13.65 0.26 0.63
CA CYS A 225 13.30 1.16 1.73
C CYS A 225 11.99 0.80 2.43
N GLU A 226 11.13 -0.02 1.81
CA GLU A 226 9.89 -0.54 2.41
C GLU A 226 10.17 -1.75 3.33
N LEU A 227 11.12 -1.58 4.24
CA LEU A 227 11.65 -2.66 5.09
C LEU A 227 10.56 -3.41 5.86
N LEU A 228 9.59 -2.68 6.45
CA LEU A 228 8.54 -3.29 7.26
C LEU A 228 7.65 -4.22 6.43
N LEU A 229 7.23 -3.75 5.26
CA LEU A 229 6.35 -4.53 4.40
C LEU A 229 7.09 -5.73 3.79
N ARG A 230 8.33 -5.54 3.34
CA ARG A 230 9.17 -6.64 2.84
C ARG A 230 9.42 -7.68 3.92
N TRP A 231 9.72 -7.25 5.16
CA TRP A 231 9.85 -8.17 6.29
C TRP A 231 8.56 -8.95 6.56
N LEU A 232 7.39 -8.31 6.52
CA LEU A 232 6.10 -9.00 6.73
C LEU A 232 5.79 -10.01 5.61
N LEU A 233 6.21 -9.75 4.37
CA LEU A 233 6.09 -10.74 3.29
C LEU A 233 7.01 -11.95 3.51
N ILE A 234 8.21 -11.74 4.05
CA ILE A 234 9.11 -12.84 4.49
C ILE A 234 8.46 -13.60 5.64
N GLU A 235 7.94 -12.88 6.65
CA GLU A 235 7.25 -13.47 7.80
C GLU A 235 6.07 -14.35 7.36
N LYS A 236 5.27 -13.86 6.40
CA LYS A 236 4.21 -14.65 5.78
C LYS A 236 4.75 -15.93 5.13
N ALA A 237 5.76 -15.81 4.29
CA ALA A 237 6.31 -16.96 3.55
C ALA A 237 6.89 -18.04 4.47
N MET A 238 7.59 -17.62 5.53
CA MET A 238 8.31 -18.53 6.42
C MET A 238 7.45 -19.08 7.56
N ASN A 239 6.54 -18.29 8.09
CA ASN A 239 5.95 -18.52 9.40
C ASN A 239 4.42 -18.63 9.41
N ALA A 240 3.73 -18.36 8.29
CA ALA A 240 2.26 -18.41 8.23
C ALA A 240 1.70 -19.74 8.76
N LYS A 241 2.19 -20.86 8.26
CA LYS A 241 1.77 -22.20 8.70
C LYS A 241 2.35 -22.55 10.07
N LYS A 242 3.65 -22.40 10.25
CA LYS A 242 4.39 -22.93 11.40
C LYS A 242 4.12 -22.16 12.69
N VAL A 243 4.01 -20.83 12.61
CA VAL A 243 3.90 -19.94 13.77
C VAL A 243 2.46 -19.48 14.01
N TYR A 244 1.68 -19.25 12.96
CA TYR A 244 0.32 -18.69 13.07
C TYR A 244 -0.77 -19.73 12.81
N GLY A 245 -0.42 -21.01 12.58
CA GLY A 245 -1.41 -22.09 12.41
C GLY A 245 -2.31 -21.92 11.19
N ILE A 246 -1.83 -21.26 10.14
CA ILE A 246 -2.56 -21.11 8.88
C ILE A 246 -2.36 -22.42 8.11
N GLU A 247 -3.20 -23.42 8.42
CA GLU A 247 -3.04 -24.79 7.91
C GLU A 247 -3.37 -24.94 6.43
N GLN A 248 -4.21 -24.10 5.87
CA GLN A 248 -4.56 -24.16 4.45
C GLN A 248 -3.37 -23.71 3.59
N GLU A 249 -3.05 -24.49 2.59
CA GLU A 249 -2.21 -24.00 1.50
C GLU A 249 -2.90 -22.80 0.87
N LEU A 250 -2.30 -21.62 1.03
CA LEU A 250 -2.82 -20.41 0.43
C LEU A 250 -2.67 -20.49 -1.09
N PRO A 251 -3.68 -20.08 -1.85
CA PRO A 251 -3.53 -19.90 -3.29
C PRO A 251 -2.35 -18.98 -3.63
N GLN A 252 -1.83 -19.11 -4.84
CA GLN A 252 -0.72 -18.31 -5.33
C GLN A 252 -0.99 -16.81 -5.18
N SER A 253 -0.03 -16.07 -4.64
CA SER A 253 -0.06 -14.60 -4.59
C SER A 253 0.58 -14.00 -5.83
N TYR A 254 0.13 -12.80 -6.24
CA TYR A 254 0.56 -12.15 -7.47
C TYR A 254 1.04 -10.73 -7.23
N TYR A 255 2.08 -10.32 -7.98
CA TYR A 255 2.55 -8.94 -8.04
C TYR A 255 2.36 -8.42 -9.48
N LEU A 256 1.46 -7.46 -9.63
CA LEU A 256 1.11 -6.89 -10.94
C LEU A 256 1.95 -5.65 -11.20
N HIS A 257 2.66 -5.64 -12.32
CA HIS A 257 3.55 -4.55 -12.68
C HIS A 257 3.40 -4.15 -14.15
N ARG A 258 3.81 -2.93 -14.48
CA ARG A 258 3.95 -2.51 -15.86
C ARG A 258 5.21 -3.08 -16.46
N LYS A 259 5.28 -3.02 -17.78
CA LYS A 259 6.51 -3.36 -18.51
C LYS A 259 7.68 -2.55 -17.94
N ASN A 260 8.79 -3.22 -17.68
CA ASN A 260 10.04 -2.66 -17.11
C ASN A 260 9.94 -2.11 -15.67
N GLU A 261 8.87 -2.35 -14.92
CA GLU A 261 8.72 -1.91 -13.52
C GLU A 261 9.04 -3.01 -12.47
N CYS A 262 9.48 -4.19 -12.90
CA CYS A 262 9.93 -5.26 -12.00
C CYS A 262 11.40 -5.60 -12.30
N PRO A 263 12.36 -4.93 -11.65
CA PRO A 263 13.78 -5.26 -11.80
C PRO A 263 14.10 -6.64 -11.22
N ASP A 264 15.20 -7.26 -11.67
CA ASP A 264 15.59 -8.62 -11.31
C ASP A 264 15.69 -8.86 -9.81
N GLU A 265 16.18 -7.87 -9.05
CA GLU A 265 16.25 -7.98 -7.59
C GLU A 265 14.85 -8.08 -6.96
N LEU A 266 13.89 -7.31 -7.47
CA LEU A 266 12.51 -7.39 -7.00
C LEU A 266 11.85 -8.70 -7.41
N SER A 267 12.02 -9.13 -8.67
CA SER A 267 11.52 -10.42 -9.17
C SER A 267 12.06 -11.58 -8.33
N THR A 268 13.36 -11.57 -8.05
CA THR A 268 14.00 -12.58 -7.19
C THR A 268 13.41 -12.56 -5.78
N PHE A 269 13.27 -11.39 -5.15
CA PHE A 269 12.64 -11.26 -3.84
C PHE A 269 11.22 -11.82 -3.83
N LEU A 270 10.39 -11.47 -4.82
CA LEU A 270 9.00 -11.92 -4.91
C LEU A 270 8.91 -13.44 -5.03
N LYS A 271 9.74 -14.05 -5.87
CA LYS A 271 9.83 -15.51 -6.02
C LYS A 271 10.21 -16.19 -4.71
N LEU A 272 11.17 -15.64 -3.97
CA LEU A 272 11.59 -16.16 -2.65
C LEU A 272 10.45 -16.14 -1.60
N VAL A 273 9.55 -15.17 -1.68
CA VAL A 273 8.39 -15.07 -0.78
C VAL A 273 7.11 -15.66 -1.37
N ASN A 274 7.23 -16.50 -2.40
CA ASN A 274 6.12 -17.18 -3.09
C ASN A 274 5.07 -16.21 -3.65
N ILE A 275 5.52 -15.10 -4.24
CA ILE A 275 4.68 -14.14 -4.98
C ILE A 275 5.12 -14.16 -6.43
N GLN A 276 4.19 -14.44 -7.34
CA GLN A 276 4.47 -14.49 -8.77
C GLN A 276 4.35 -13.10 -9.41
N PRO A 277 5.44 -12.54 -9.99
CA PRO A 277 5.34 -11.32 -10.76
C PRO A 277 4.60 -11.56 -12.08
N ILE A 278 3.74 -10.61 -12.47
CA ILE A 278 2.97 -10.63 -13.71
C ILE A 278 3.03 -9.26 -14.38
N CYS A 279 3.59 -9.21 -15.58
CA CYS A 279 3.61 -8.01 -16.40
C CYS A 279 2.23 -7.77 -17.02
N MET A 280 1.56 -6.67 -16.69
CA MET A 280 0.24 -6.29 -17.19
C MET A 280 0.30 -5.34 -18.41
N GLY A 281 1.44 -5.22 -19.06
CA GLY A 281 1.65 -4.24 -20.14
C GLY A 281 1.81 -2.82 -19.60
N ASP A 282 1.16 -1.86 -20.23
CA ASP A 282 1.33 -0.44 -19.90
C ASP A 282 0.36 0.07 -18.84
N ASP A 283 -0.75 -0.63 -18.59
CA ASP A 283 -1.74 -0.25 -17.60
C ASP A 283 -2.20 -1.44 -16.75
N VAL A 284 -1.89 -1.38 -15.46
CA VAL A 284 -2.31 -2.37 -14.46
C VAL A 284 -3.77 -2.18 -14.05
N PHE A 285 -4.25 -0.94 -14.03
CA PHE A 285 -5.51 -0.56 -13.36
C PHE A 285 -6.71 -0.49 -14.28
N ASN A 286 -6.49 -0.24 -15.59
CA ASN A 286 -7.54 -0.18 -16.62
C ASN A 286 -7.35 -1.23 -17.71
N ASN A 287 -6.66 -2.30 -17.38
CA ASN A 287 -6.43 -3.41 -18.31
C ASN A 287 -7.74 -4.11 -18.66
N ASP A 288 -7.87 -4.54 -19.92
CA ASP A 288 -9.09 -5.21 -20.41
C ASP A 288 -9.38 -6.53 -19.68
N VAL A 289 -8.35 -7.19 -19.15
CA VAL A 289 -8.49 -8.37 -18.28
C VAL A 289 -9.48 -8.15 -17.13
N TRP A 290 -9.48 -6.97 -16.52
CA TRP A 290 -10.42 -6.65 -15.45
C TRP A 290 -11.83 -6.41 -15.99
N LYS A 291 -11.96 -5.77 -17.17
CA LYS A 291 -13.26 -5.54 -17.81
C LYS A 291 -13.92 -6.85 -18.25
N GLU A 292 -13.13 -7.75 -18.83
CA GLU A 292 -13.60 -9.09 -19.22
C GLU A 292 -14.03 -9.91 -18.01
N ALA A 293 -13.34 -9.77 -16.89
CA ALA A 293 -13.70 -10.43 -15.65
C ALA A 293 -14.98 -9.86 -15.00
N ILE A 294 -15.39 -8.63 -15.37
CA ILE A 294 -16.64 -8.01 -14.90
C ILE A 294 -17.85 -8.45 -15.75
N ASN A 295 -17.68 -8.76 -17.02
CA ASN A 295 -18.74 -9.19 -17.91
C ASN A 295 -19.00 -10.69 -17.77
#